data_2dbf29ee66a32e4f95e831eb94aa0832
#
_entry.id   2dbf29ee66a32e4f95e831eb94aa0832
#
_cell.length_a   1.000
_cell.length_b   1.000
_cell.length_c   1.000
_cell.angle_alpha   90.00
_cell.angle_beta   90.00
_cell.angle_gamma   90.00
#
_symmetry.space_group_name_H-M   'P 1'
#
loop_
_entity.id
_entity.type
_entity.pdbx_description
1 polymer ?
#
loop_
_entity_poly.entity_id
_entity_poly.type
_entity_poly.pdbx_seq_one_letter_code
_entity_poly.pdbx_strand_id
1 'polypeptide(L)'
;MRHVDFSPLYRSTVGFDRLFTMLDSLGQPEQAQSYPPYNIERTGENLYRITMAVAGFDESELSIEAHAHVLTVKGEKAEDEKAEQSEFLYRGIAKRAFERRFQLADHVEVTAASLKNGLLHIDLLRNIPEAMKPRRIAIAAEPVGAAPKAIEAHVN
;
A
#
# COMPACT_ATOMS: atom_id res chain seq x y z
N MET A 1 14.50 17.21 23.08
CA MET A 1 13.58 16.10 22.78
C MET A 1 13.82 15.65 21.34
N ARG A 2 14.20 14.41 21.16
CA ARG A 2 14.30 13.86 19.83
C ARG A 2 12.88 13.55 19.35
N HIS A 3 12.37 14.34 18.44
CA HIS A 3 11.17 13.96 17.70
C HIS A 3 11.54 12.77 16.80
N VAL A 4 10.98 11.62 17.11
CA VAL A 4 11.10 10.47 16.22
C VAL A 4 10.23 10.76 15.01
N ASP A 5 10.86 11.01 13.87
CA ASP A 5 10.18 11.23 12.62
C ASP A 5 9.76 9.87 12.02
N PHE A 6 8.48 9.55 12.09
CA PHE A 6 7.90 8.34 11.50
C PHE A 6 7.47 8.51 10.05
N SER A 7 7.65 9.72 9.48
CA SER A 7 7.21 10.00 8.11
C SER A 7 7.83 9.09 7.04
N PRO A 8 9.10 8.63 7.14
CA PRO A 8 9.64 7.66 6.18
C PRO A 8 8.93 6.31 6.19
N LEU A 9 8.31 5.93 7.31
CA LEU A 9 7.63 4.64 7.46
C LEU A 9 6.32 4.57 6.67
N TYR A 10 5.51 5.61 6.67
CA TYR A 10 4.22 5.58 5.97
C TYR A 10 4.25 6.12 4.55
N ARG A 11 5.34 6.75 4.10
CA ARG A 11 5.51 7.18 2.70
C ARG A 11 5.65 6.01 1.73
N SER A 12 6.10 4.86 2.20
CA SER A 12 6.35 3.67 1.38
C SER A 12 5.54 2.46 1.83
N THR A 13 4.42 2.67 2.54
CA THR A 13 3.56 1.60 3.03
C THR A 13 2.16 1.70 2.47
N VAL A 14 1.53 0.56 2.22
CA VAL A 14 0.18 0.44 1.68
C VAL A 14 -0.64 -0.50 2.54
N GLY A 15 -1.86 -0.09 2.91
CA GLY A 15 -2.79 -0.88 3.71
C GLY A 15 -2.69 -0.65 5.22
N PHE A 16 -1.81 0.25 5.69
CA PHE A 16 -1.63 0.61 7.09
C PHE A 16 -2.32 1.94 7.47
N ASP A 17 -3.26 2.40 6.66
CA ASP A 17 -3.91 3.71 6.75
C ASP A 17 -4.55 3.99 8.13
N ARG A 18 -5.13 2.99 8.79
CA ARG A 18 -5.71 3.16 10.15
C ARG A 18 -4.65 3.46 11.20
N LEU A 19 -3.49 2.83 11.10
CA LEU A 19 -2.39 3.07 12.02
C LEU A 19 -1.82 4.47 11.81
N PHE A 20 -1.71 4.93 10.57
CA PHE A 20 -1.17 6.24 10.23
C PHE A 20 -2.09 7.39 10.60
N THR A 21 -3.40 7.22 10.54
CA THR A 21 -4.37 8.23 11.02
C THR A 21 -4.16 8.54 12.50
N MET A 22 -3.78 7.55 13.30
CA MET A 22 -3.46 7.74 14.72
C MET A 22 -2.13 8.48 14.93
N LEU A 23 -1.15 8.26 14.04
CA LEU A 23 0.17 8.88 14.11
C LEU A 23 0.20 10.30 13.54
N ASP A 24 -0.65 10.59 12.56
CA ASP A 24 -0.74 11.89 11.88
C ASP A 24 -1.22 13.02 12.81
N SER A 25 -1.93 12.65 13.88
CA SER A 25 -2.35 13.61 14.92
C SER A 25 -1.16 14.16 15.75
N LEU A 26 0.05 13.63 15.57
CA LEU A 26 1.23 13.98 16.36
C LEU A 26 2.22 14.95 15.69
N GLY A 27 1.93 15.41 14.48
CA GLY A 27 2.70 16.44 13.79
C GLY A 27 3.08 16.06 12.37
N GLN A 28 2.83 16.97 11.44
CA GLN A 28 3.21 16.82 10.04
C GLN A 28 4.65 17.28 9.83
N PRO A 29 5.57 16.41 9.44
CA PRO A 29 6.87 16.84 8.95
C PRO A 29 6.77 17.29 7.49
N GLU A 30 7.47 18.36 7.15
CA GLU A 30 7.62 18.81 5.78
C GLU A 30 8.17 17.69 4.89
N GLN A 31 7.44 17.38 3.84
CA GLN A 31 7.77 16.29 2.93
C GLN A 31 8.94 16.68 2.02
N ALA A 32 10.11 16.15 2.30
CA ALA A 32 11.16 16.11 1.30
C ALA A 32 10.69 15.25 0.11
N GLN A 33 10.57 15.87 -1.06
CA GLN A 33 10.18 15.17 -2.27
C GLN A 33 11.29 14.20 -2.69
N SER A 34 11.00 12.93 -2.59
CA SER A 34 11.89 11.88 -3.11
C SER A 34 11.57 11.60 -4.58
N TYR A 35 12.60 11.32 -5.36
CA TYR A 35 12.45 10.98 -6.78
C TYR A 35 12.24 9.49 -6.98
N PRO A 36 11.31 9.05 -7.85
CA PRO A 36 10.28 9.88 -8.49
C PRO A 36 9.14 10.24 -7.53
N PRO A 37 8.44 11.39 -7.76
CA PRO A 37 7.27 11.74 -6.98
C PRO A 37 6.19 10.66 -7.11
N TYR A 38 5.50 10.35 -6.01
CA TYR A 38 4.43 9.37 -6.01
C TYR A 38 3.33 9.75 -5.04
N ASN A 39 2.14 9.24 -5.30
CA ASN A 39 1.00 9.29 -4.41
C ASN A 39 0.57 7.88 -4.04
N ILE A 40 0.11 7.70 -2.83
CA ILE A 40 -0.60 6.50 -2.39
C ILE A 40 -1.99 6.95 -1.98
N GLU A 41 -3.02 6.44 -2.66
CA GLU A 41 -4.41 6.79 -2.40
C GLU A 41 -5.25 5.55 -2.11
N ARG A 42 -6.25 5.72 -1.28
CA ARG A 42 -7.28 4.73 -1.06
C ARG A 42 -8.46 5.05 -1.97
N THR A 43 -8.72 4.17 -2.93
CA THR A 43 -9.76 4.38 -3.94
C THR A 43 -11.08 3.69 -3.58
N GLY A 44 -11.06 2.83 -2.59
CA GLY A 44 -12.23 2.11 -2.06
C GLY A 44 -11.93 1.47 -0.71
N GLU A 45 -12.84 0.70 -0.17
CA GLU A 45 -12.68 0.10 1.16
C GLU A 45 -11.42 -0.77 1.29
N ASN A 46 -11.13 -1.57 0.28
CA ASN A 46 -9.94 -2.44 0.20
C ASN A 46 -9.15 -2.21 -1.09
N LEU A 47 -9.33 -1.05 -1.71
CA LEU A 47 -8.69 -0.69 -2.97
C LEU A 47 -7.72 0.45 -2.75
N TYR A 48 -6.53 0.29 -3.29
CA TYR A 48 -5.46 1.27 -3.20
C TYR A 48 -4.85 1.50 -4.58
N ARG A 49 -4.29 2.67 -4.78
CA ARG A 49 -3.54 3.00 -5.99
C ARG A 49 -2.28 3.76 -5.63
N ILE A 50 -1.17 3.30 -6.20
CA ILE A 50 0.08 4.05 -6.23
C ILE A 50 0.16 4.72 -7.60
N THR A 51 0.41 6.02 -7.62
CA THR A 51 0.66 6.78 -8.85
C THR A 51 2.05 7.38 -8.77
N MET A 52 2.90 7.07 -9.75
CA MET A 52 4.27 7.57 -9.80
C MET A 52 4.46 8.43 -11.05
N ALA A 53 5.06 9.60 -10.88
CA ALA A 53 5.42 10.48 -11.99
C ALA A 53 6.74 10.00 -12.61
N VAL A 54 6.63 9.24 -13.71
CA VAL A 54 7.76 8.64 -14.42
C VAL A 54 7.86 9.17 -15.85
N ALA A 55 7.58 10.45 -16.04
CA ALA A 55 7.68 11.09 -17.34
C ALA A 55 9.07 10.89 -17.95
N GLY A 56 9.12 10.47 -19.20
CA GLY A 56 10.34 10.17 -19.93
C GLY A 56 10.83 8.74 -19.83
N PHE A 57 10.12 7.87 -19.12
CA PHE A 57 10.36 6.42 -19.13
C PHE A 57 9.37 5.72 -20.05
N ASP A 58 9.88 4.82 -20.86
CA ASP A 58 9.08 3.87 -21.62
C ASP A 58 8.72 2.65 -20.77
N GLU A 59 7.68 1.94 -21.15
CA GLU A 59 7.25 0.71 -20.44
C GLU A 59 8.39 -0.32 -20.32
N SER A 60 9.22 -0.43 -21.36
CA SER A 60 10.38 -1.34 -21.38
C SER A 60 11.48 -0.95 -20.38
N GLU A 61 11.53 0.28 -19.95
CA GLU A 61 12.49 0.81 -18.98
C GLU A 61 12.00 0.70 -17.51
N LEU A 62 10.75 0.30 -17.33
CA LEU A 62 10.12 0.14 -16.02
C LEU A 62 9.94 -1.34 -15.68
N SER A 63 10.19 -1.70 -14.44
CA SER A 63 9.89 -3.02 -13.91
C SER A 63 9.18 -2.93 -12.56
N ILE A 64 8.21 -3.80 -12.37
CA ILE A 64 7.43 -3.90 -11.14
C ILE A 64 7.52 -5.35 -10.67
N GLU A 65 7.97 -5.53 -9.44
CA GLU A 65 8.10 -6.85 -8.83
C GLU A 65 7.47 -6.84 -7.43
N ALA A 66 6.59 -7.79 -7.19
CA ALA A 66 6.02 -8.01 -5.87
C ALA A 66 6.58 -9.32 -5.30
N HIS A 67 7.26 -9.24 -4.18
CA HIS A 67 7.80 -10.40 -3.49
C HIS A 67 7.50 -10.30 -1.99
N ALA A 68 6.82 -11.32 -1.46
CA ALA A 68 6.33 -11.32 -0.08
C ALA A 68 5.48 -10.06 0.19
N HIS A 69 5.89 -9.22 1.12
CA HIS A 69 5.19 -7.98 1.49
C HIS A 69 5.87 -6.73 0.93
N VAL A 70 6.70 -6.86 -0.09
CA VAL A 70 7.43 -5.74 -0.68
C VAL A 70 7.11 -5.64 -2.17
N LEU A 71 6.66 -4.45 -2.57
CA LEU A 71 6.53 -4.06 -3.95
C LEU A 71 7.73 -3.20 -4.34
N THR A 72 8.48 -3.65 -5.33
CA THR A 72 9.64 -2.94 -5.86
C THR A 72 9.33 -2.40 -7.24
N VAL A 73 9.52 -1.11 -7.43
CA VAL A 73 9.40 -0.44 -8.73
C VAL A 73 10.76 0.11 -9.12
N LYS A 74 11.25 -0.29 -10.28
CA LYS A 74 12.53 0.16 -10.83
C LYS A 74 12.32 0.86 -12.15
N GLY A 75 13.08 1.91 -12.37
CA GLY A 75 13.24 2.55 -13.66
C GLY A 75 14.71 2.54 -14.04
N GLU A 76 15.02 1.96 -15.19
CA GLU A 76 16.36 1.94 -15.76
C GLU A 76 16.34 2.78 -17.04
N LYS A 77 17.26 3.73 -17.13
CA LYS A 77 17.42 4.56 -18.31
C LYS A 77 18.61 4.06 -19.10
N ALA A 78 18.38 3.71 -20.37
CA ALA A 78 19.47 3.49 -21.29
C ALA A 78 20.27 4.80 -21.43
N GLU A 79 21.58 4.73 -21.31
CA GLU A 79 22.45 5.87 -21.57
C GLU A 79 22.24 6.35 -23.00
N ASP A 80 21.66 7.52 -23.13
CA ASP A 80 21.46 8.15 -24.44
C ASP A 80 22.75 8.89 -24.80
N GLU A 81 23.60 8.28 -25.60
CA GLU A 81 24.86 8.89 -26.08
C GLU A 81 24.65 10.26 -26.74
N LYS A 82 23.43 10.56 -27.18
CA LYS A 82 23.03 11.87 -27.73
C LYS A 82 22.74 12.91 -26.66
N ALA A 83 22.51 12.53 -25.41
CA ALA A 83 22.24 13.47 -24.34
C ALA A 83 23.48 14.25 -23.87
N GLU A 84 24.68 13.78 -24.18
CA GLU A 84 25.93 14.47 -23.85
C GLU A 84 26.21 15.71 -24.73
N GLN A 85 25.45 15.90 -25.82
CA GLN A 85 25.66 17.02 -26.74
C GLN A 85 24.86 18.28 -26.43
N SER A 86 23.95 18.22 -25.44
CA SER A 86 23.14 19.38 -25.06
C SER A 86 23.53 19.94 -23.71
N GLU A 87 23.75 21.24 -23.65
CA GLU A 87 23.99 21.97 -22.41
C GLU A 87 22.63 22.40 -21.81
N PHE A 88 22.34 21.97 -20.59
CA PHE A 88 21.15 22.40 -19.90
C PHE A 88 21.41 23.74 -19.20
N LEU A 89 20.67 24.77 -19.55
CA LEU A 89 20.68 26.06 -18.84
C LEU A 89 19.96 25.92 -17.48
N TYR A 90 18.94 25.07 -17.41
CA TYR A 90 18.22 24.71 -16.20
C TYR A 90 17.66 23.29 -16.34
N ARG A 91 17.81 22.50 -15.32
CA ARG A 91 17.34 21.10 -15.31
C ARG A 91 16.42 20.85 -14.12
N GLY A 92 15.11 20.98 -14.35
CA GLY A 92 14.08 20.69 -13.35
C GLY A 92 13.50 19.28 -13.43
N ILE A 93 13.68 18.59 -14.58
CA ILE A 93 13.17 17.23 -14.78
C ILE A 93 14.34 16.25 -14.65
N ALA A 94 14.30 15.46 -13.59
CA ALA A 94 15.29 14.39 -13.40
C ALA A 94 14.88 13.18 -14.24
N LYS A 95 15.77 12.72 -15.12
CA LYS A 95 15.64 11.48 -15.88
C LYS A 95 16.76 10.54 -15.45
N ARG A 96 16.62 9.93 -14.30
CA ARG A 96 17.62 9.04 -13.74
C ARG A 96 17.02 7.71 -13.31
N ALA A 97 17.84 6.68 -13.30
CA ALA A 97 17.47 5.40 -12.76
C ALA A 97 17.01 5.52 -11.30
N PHE A 98 16.00 4.78 -10.92
CA PHE A 98 15.48 4.77 -9.56
C PHE A 98 15.07 3.35 -9.15
N GLU A 99 15.04 3.13 -7.85
CA GLU A 99 14.41 1.97 -7.22
C GLU A 99 13.56 2.45 -6.05
N ARG A 100 12.29 2.07 -6.07
CA ARG A 100 11.35 2.35 -4.98
C ARG A 100 10.80 1.06 -4.42
N ARG A 101 10.80 0.98 -3.11
CA ARG A 101 10.23 -0.15 -2.38
C ARG A 101 9.07 0.33 -1.53
N PHE A 102 7.95 -0.36 -1.66
CA PHE A 102 6.73 -0.11 -0.88
C PHE A 102 6.46 -1.33 -0.01
N GLN A 103 6.29 -1.09 1.28
CA GLN A 103 5.89 -2.15 2.21
C GLN A 103 4.38 -2.36 2.12
N LEU A 104 3.98 -3.58 1.80
CA LEU A 104 2.58 -3.96 1.71
C LEU A 104 2.12 -4.58 3.03
N ALA A 105 0.91 -4.23 3.47
CA ALA A 105 0.26 -4.92 4.59
C ALA A 105 -0.11 -6.35 4.19
N ASP A 106 -0.44 -7.16 5.17
CA ASP A 106 -0.92 -8.52 4.94
C ASP A 106 -2.15 -8.52 4.02
N HIS A 107 -2.20 -9.46 3.10
CA HIS A 107 -3.28 -9.66 2.14
C HIS A 107 -3.43 -8.54 1.08
N VAL A 108 -2.46 -7.66 0.93
CA VAL A 108 -2.42 -6.68 -0.15
C VAL A 108 -1.71 -7.27 -1.37
N GLU A 109 -2.40 -7.27 -2.48
CA GLU A 109 -1.93 -7.82 -3.75
C GLU A 109 -1.99 -6.76 -4.86
N VAL A 110 -1.04 -6.80 -5.77
CA VAL A 110 -1.08 -5.98 -6.98
C VAL A 110 -2.03 -6.62 -7.98
N THR A 111 -3.03 -5.89 -8.43
CA THR A 111 -4.04 -6.37 -9.37
C THR A 111 -3.80 -5.92 -10.80
N ALA A 112 -3.25 -4.73 -10.98
CA ALA A 112 -2.96 -4.18 -12.30
C ALA A 112 -1.86 -3.11 -12.23
N ALA A 113 -1.22 -2.89 -13.36
CA ALA A 113 -0.34 -1.75 -13.55
C ALA A 113 -0.54 -1.19 -14.96
N SER A 114 -0.50 0.12 -15.10
CA SER A 114 -0.63 0.80 -16.39
C SER A 114 0.21 2.08 -16.42
N LEU A 115 0.76 2.37 -17.60
CA LEU A 115 1.50 3.60 -17.87
C LEU A 115 0.66 4.46 -18.80
N LYS A 116 0.32 5.66 -18.34
CA LYS A 116 -0.47 6.61 -19.12
C LYS A 116 -0.04 8.04 -18.84
N ASN A 117 0.22 8.79 -19.90
CA ASN A 117 0.59 10.20 -19.81
C ASN A 117 1.78 10.48 -18.87
N GLY A 118 2.77 9.61 -18.83
CA GLY A 118 3.92 9.74 -17.95
C GLY A 118 3.65 9.40 -16.49
N LEU A 119 2.48 8.86 -16.18
CA LEU A 119 2.11 8.39 -14.85
C LEU A 119 1.99 6.87 -14.85
N LEU A 120 2.72 6.23 -13.94
CA LEU A 120 2.58 4.82 -13.66
C LEU A 120 1.53 4.63 -12.57
N HIS A 121 0.45 3.94 -12.90
CA HIS A 121 -0.61 3.57 -11.97
C HIS A 121 -0.46 2.10 -11.59
N ILE A 122 -0.43 1.82 -10.31
CA ILE A 122 -0.37 0.47 -9.75
C ILE A 122 -1.58 0.30 -8.84
N ASP A 123 -2.48 -0.59 -9.23
CA ASP A 123 -3.69 -0.89 -8.47
C ASP A 123 -3.44 -2.07 -7.53
N LEU A 124 -3.88 -1.93 -6.29
CA LEU A 124 -3.72 -2.92 -5.25
C LEU A 124 -5.07 -3.20 -4.59
N LEU A 125 -5.23 -4.45 -4.21
CA LEU A 125 -6.41 -4.95 -3.50
C LEU A 125 -5.97 -5.59 -2.19
N ARG A 126 -6.61 -5.22 -1.09
CA ARG A 126 -6.49 -5.94 0.17
C ARG A 126 -7.55 -7.03 0.22
N ASN A 127 -7.12 -8.26 -0.02
CA ASN A 127 -7.99 -9.42 -0.04
C ASN A 127 -7.94 -10.13 1.31
N ILE A 128 -8.82 -9.74 2.23
CA ILE A 128 -8.90 -10.36 3.54
C ILE A 128 -9.62 -11.71 3.40
N PRO A 129 -9.01 -12.83 3.82
CA PRO A 129 -9.68 -14.13 3.80
C PRO A 129 -10.98 -14.11 4.61
N GLU A 130 -11.99 -14.84 4.17
CA GLU A 130 -13.29 -14.93 4.87
C GLU A 130 -13.16 -15.33 6.33
N ALA A 131 -12.20 -16.21 6.64
CA ALA A 131 -11.93 -16.63 8.01
C ALA A 131 -11.42 -15.50 8.93
N MET A 132 -10.85 -14.42 8.35
CA MET A 132 -10.30 -13.28 9.09
C MET A 132 -11.23 -12.04 9.03
N LYS A 133 -12.31 -12.10 8.26
CA LYS A 133 -13.29 -11.01 8.24
C LYS A 133 -14.10 -11.00 9.53
N PRO A 134 -14.52 -9.80 9.99
CA PRO A 134 -15.46 -9.70 11.11
C PRO A 134 -16.72 -10.50 10.77
N ARG A 135 -17.07 -11.41 11.63
CA ARG A 135 -18.30 -12.20 11.52
C ARG A 135 -19.19 -11.92 12.72
N ARG A 136 -20.47 -11.85 12.45
CA ARG A 136 -21.46 -11.75 13.52
C ARG A 136 -21.66 -13.12 14.14
N ILE A 137 -21.39 -13.21 15.42
CA ILE A 137 -21.65 -14.43 16.19
C ILE A 137 -23.05 -14.33 16.75
N ALA A 138 -23.91 -15.29 16.40
CA ALA A 138 -25.23 -15.38 16.98
C ALA A 138 -25.11 -15.82 18.44
N ILE A 139 -25.75 -15.04 19.33
CA ILE A 139 -25.86 -15.43 20.72
C ILE A 139 -27.06 -16.35 20.83
N ALA A 140 -26.81 -17.63 21.08
CA ALA A 140 -27.87 -18.55 21.43
C ALA A 140 -28.33 -18.22 22.85
N ALA A 141 -29.52 -17.65 23.00
CA ALA A 141 -30.16 -17.59 24.30
C ALA A 141 -30.56 -19.02 24.71
N GLU A 142 -29.98 -19.49 25.79
CA GLU A 142 -30.58 -20.69 26.43
C GLU A 142 -32.01 -20.36 26.77
N PRO A 143 -33.00 -21.20 26.37
CA PRO A 143 -34.38 -20.91 26.70
C PRO A 143 -34.53 -20.87 28.23
N VAL A 144 -34.92 -19.71 28.73
CA VAL A 144 -35.26 -19.53 30.14
C VAL A 144 -36.45 -20.46 30.41
N GLY A 145 -36.21 -21.55 31.14
CA GLY A 145 -37.23 -22.58 31.42
C GLY A 145 -36.95 -23.95 30.87
N ALA A 146 -35.86 -24.16 30.07
CA ALA A 146 -35.28 -25.47 29.98
C ALA A 146 -34.54 -25.75 31.28
N ALA A 147 -35.29 -25.93 32.34
CA ALA A 147 -34.74 -26.69 33.46
C ALA A 147 -34.06 -27.92 32.89
N PRO A 148 -32.82 -28.25 33.29
CA PRO A 148 -32.27 -29.51 32.92
C PRO A 148 -33.36 -30.52 33.22
N LYS A 149 -33.76 -31.28 32.19
CA LYS A 149 -34.72 -32.36 32.41
C LYS A 149 -34.21 -33.11 33.59
N ALA A 150 -34.90 -32.95 34.72
CA ALA A 150 -34.61 -33.77 35.88
C ALA A 150 -34.57 -35.17 35.35
N ILE A 151 -33.43 -35.80 35.48
CA ILE A 151 -33.35 -37.21 35.24
C ILE A 151 -34.41 -37.79 36.15
N GLU A 152 -35.51 -38.26 35.54
CA GLU A 152 -36.50 -39.00 36.29
C GLU A 152 -35.75 -40.18 36.86
N ALA A 153 -35.38 -40.05 38.11
CA ALA A 153 -34.89 -41.17 38.84
C ALA A 153 -36.09 -42.12 38.92
N HIS A 154 -36.07 -43.19 38.13
CA HIS A 154 -36.95 -44.31 38.34
C HIS A 154 -36.62 -44.88 39.71
N VAL A 155 -37.39 -44.42 40.67
CA VAL A 155 -37.43 -45.07 41.97
C VAL A 155 -38.36 -46.27 41.82
N ASN A 156 -37.78 -47.43 41.72
CA ASN A 156 -38.49 -48.64 41.95
C ASN A 156 -38.65 -48.84 43.43
#